data_15850ef2826495b04f7e973083749f44
#
_entry.id   15850ef2826495b04f7e973083749f44
#
_cell.length_a   1.000
_cell.length_b   1.000
_cell.length_c   1.000
_cell.angle_alpha   90.00
_cell.angle_beta   90.00
_cell.angle_gamma   90.00
#
_symmetry.space_group_name_H-M   'P 1'
#
loop_
_entity.id
_entity.type
_entity.pdbx_description
1 polymer ?
#
loop_
_entity_poly.entity_id
_entity_poly.type
_entity_poly.pdbx_seq_one_letter_code
_entity_poly.pdbx_strand_id
1 'polypeptide(L)'
;MLYWVYVYSDINTLDEVKEDVKAIFRDYSLTPSNTTSSFAFKNYYKNKNFNERSCSNGNASFFLEPLEAMSFGMASSVLNGAMDYISGLRSLDNINSEYGRLIPNVESIIMMHYFAGSKYKTDFWDFARERGEACMNYAKYSEHFCDMMKTAKPASDFGTFPEDILFSGKASIDFIELNNLWWAGSFSQNLDGLGIRKKIESVLGINQTQDIAAE
;
A
#
# COMPACT_ATOMS: atom_id res chain seq x y z
N MET A 1 14.35 -19.83 6.83
CA MET A 1 13.57 -18.58 6.71
C MET A 1 14.31 -17.67 5.75
N LEU A 2 13.64 -16.98 4.86
CA LEU A 2 14.23 -16.06 3.88
C LEU A 2 13.92 -14.63 4.31
N TYR A 3 14.92 -13.78 4.38
CA TYR A 3 14.76 -12.37 4.70
C TYR A 3 15.09 -11.54 3.47
N TRP A 4 14.23 -10.54 3.20
CA TRP A 4 14.45 -9.55 2.17
C TRP A 4 14.64 -8.19 2.84
N VAL A 5 15.65 -7.45 2.41
CA VAL A 5 15.91 -6.08 2.86
C VAL A 5 15.89 -5.17 1.65
N TYR A 6 15.09 -4.12 1.73
CA TYR A 6 14.98 -3.10 0.71
C TYR A 6 15.74 -1.87 1.17
N VAL A 7 16.49 -1.28 0.26
CA VAL A 7 17.30 -0.11 0.54
C VAL A 7 17.17 0.92 -0.56
N TYR A 8 17.23 2.18 -0.17
CA TYR A 8 17.29 3.29 -1.10
C TYR A 8 18.75 3.68 -1.31
N SER A 9 19.28 3.36 -2.48
CA SER A 9 20.72 3.46 -2.80
C SER A 9 21.27 4.89 -2.78
N ASP A 10 20.41 5.91 -2.87
CA ASP A 10 20.85 7.31 -2.80
C ASP A 10 21.07 7.79 -1.34
N ILE A 11 20.58 7.03 -0.35
CA ILE A 11 20.70 7.35 1.06
C ILE A 11 21.67 6.40 1.78
N ASN A 12 21.59 5.10 1.46
CA ASN A 12 22.39 4.09 2.13
C ASN A 12 23.27 3.32 1.15
N THR A 13 24.46 2.99 1.57
CA THR A 13 25.32 2.05 0.87
C THR A 13 24.95 0.61 1.21
N LEU A 14 25.25 -0.30 0.30
CA LEU A 14 25.01 -1.73 0.51
C LEU A 14 25.78 -2.26 1.74
N ASP A 15 26.95 -1.72 2.02
CA ASP A 15 27.77 -2.18 3.15
C ASP A 15 27.21 -1.70 4.50
N GLU A 16 26.69 -0.47 4.59
CA GLU A 16 25.96 0.00 5.78
C GLU A 16 24.76 -0.91 6.08
N VAL A 17 23.97 -1.24 5.06
CA VAL A 17 22.81 -2.12 5.22
C VAL A 17 23.22 -3.52 5.67
N LYS A 18 24.32 -4.08 5.13
CA LYS A 18 24.84 -5.38 5.58
C LYS A 18 25.26 -5.36 7.04
N GLU A 19 25.85 -4.27 7.53
CA GLU A 19 26.23 -4.16 8.94
C GLU A 19 24.99 -4.04 9.84
N ASP A 20 23.96 -3.28 9.44
CA ASP A 20 22.69 -3.21 10.17
C ASP A 20 22.01 -4.58 10.27
N VAL A 21 21.96 -5.31 9.15
CA VAL A 21 21.38 -6.67 9.13
C VAL A 21 22.17 -7.61 10.04
N LYS A 22 23.49 -7.53 10.06
CA LYS A 22 24.34 -8.31 10.98
C LYS A 22 24.07 -7.94 12.43
N ALA A 23 23.84 -6.66 12.74
CA ALA A 23 23.48 -6.22 14.08
C ALA A 23 22.12 -6.81 14.51
N ILE A 24 21.12 -6.75 13.65
CA ILE A 24 19.81 -7.37 13.89
C ILE A 24 19.94 -8.87 14.15
N PHE A 25 20.72 -9.58 13.33
CA PHE A 25 20.94 -11.02 13.53
C PHE A 25 21.60 -11.33 14.87
N ARG A 26 22.56 -10.51 15.32
CA ARG A 26 23.17 -10.65 16.65
C ARG A 26 22.15 -10.45 17.77
N ASP A 27 21.34 -9.39 17.68
CA ASP A 27 20.33 -9.03 18.68
C ASP A 27 19.28 -10.13 18.86
N TYR A 28 18.92 -10.79 17.78
CA TYR A 28 17.95 -11.91 17.79
C TYR A 28 18.62 -13.29 17.87
N SER A 29 19.93 -13.38 18.10
CA SER A 29 20.68 -14.65 18.15
C SER A 29 20.46 -15.51 16.89
N LEU A 30 20.35 -14.90 15.73
CA LEU A 30 20.16 -15.56 14.45
C LEU A 30 21.51 -15.77 13.76
N THR A 31 21.69 -16.93 13.15
CA THR A 31 22.87 -17.23 12.32
C THR A 31 22.41 -17.41 10.88
N PRO A 32 22.80 -16.54 9.96
CA PRO A 32 22.47 -16.73 8.55
C PRO A 32 23.21 -17.95 8.00
N SER A 33 22.49 -18.79 7.26
CA SER A 33 23.06 -20.03 6.70
C SER A 33 23.74 -19.85 5.36
N ASN A 34 23.45 -18.75 4.63
CA ASN A 34 23.96 -18.54 3.28
C ASN A 34 24.25 -17.08 2.99
N THR A 35 25.05 -16.87 1.96
CA THR A 35 25.38 -15.56 1.42
C THR A 35 24.17 -14.89 0.78
N THR A 36 24.09 -13.60 0.98
CA THR A 36 23.08 -12.73 0.36
C THR A 36 23.39 -12.52 -1.12
N SER A 37 22.37 -12.57 -1.95
CA SER A 37 22.40 -11.98 -3.29
C SER A 37 21.72 -10.61 -3.24
N SER A 38 22.18 -9.68 -4.07
CA SER A 38 21.56 -8.38 -4.23
C SER A 38 21.29 -8.10 -5.71
N PHE A 39 20.22 -7.39 -5.98
CA PHE A 39 19.92 -6.88 -7.32
C PHE A 39 19.31 -5.48 -7.18
N ALA A 40 19.59 -4.63 -8.16
CA ALA A 40 19.00 -3.31 -8.23
C ALA A 40 17.69 -3.35 -9.04
N PHE A 41 16.74 -2.57 -8.63
CA PHE A 41 15.49 -2.37 -9.36
C PHE A 41 15.05 -0.90 -9.28
N LYS A 42 14.13 -0.51 -10.14
CA LYS A 42 13.48 0.79 -10.08
C LYS A 42 11.99 0.59 -9.87
N ASN A 43 11.41 1.40 -9.01
CA ASN A 43 9.97 1.48 -8.90
C ASN A 43 9.39 2.05 -10.19
N TYR A 44 8.32 1.46 -10.68
CA TYR A 44 7.66 1.91 -11.89
C TYR A 44 6.21 1.44 -11.97
N TYR A 45 5.46 2.08 -12.84
CA TYR A 45 4.16 1.63 -13.29
C TYR A 45 3.95 2.06 -14.74
N LYS A 46 3.02 1.42 -15.43
CA LYS A 46 2.64 1.80 -16.78
C LYS A 46 1.52 2.83 -16.73
N ASN A 47 1.64 3.92 -17.49
CA ASN A 47 0.57 4.91 -17.63
C ASN A 47 -0.65 4.34 -18.36
N LYS A 48 -0.42 3.45 -19.33
CA LYS A 48 -1.45 2.72 -20.05
C LYS A 48 -1.08 1.24 -20.05
N ASN A 49 -1.85 0.44 -19.32
CA ASN A 49 -1.53 -0.96 -19.06
C ASN A 49 -2.20 -1.93 -20.01
N PHE A 50 -3.36 -1.56 -20.55
CA PHE A 50 -4.17 -2.40 -21.42
C PHE A 50 -4.18 -1.85 -22.85
N ASN A 51 -4.15 -2.75 -23.82
CA ASN A 51 -4.44 -2.48 -25.22
C ASN A 51 -5.42 -3.55 -25.75
N GLU A 52 -5.79 -3.46 -27.03
CA GLU A 52 -6.83 -4.32 -27.62
C GLU A 52 -6.55 -5.82 -27.52
N ARG A 53 -5.29 -6.24 -27.42
CA ARG A 53 -4.87 -7.64 -27.51
C ARG A 53 -3.99 -8.12 -26.36
N SER A 54 -3.55 -7.22 -25.52
CA SER A 54 -2.66 -7.58 -24.40
C SER A 54 -2.78 -6.62 -23.24
N CYS A 55 -2.44 -7.11 -22.06
CA CYS A 55 -2.12 -6.29 -20.90
C CYS A 55 -0.84 -6.81 -20.25
N SER A 56 -0.17 -5.93 -19.53
CA SER A 56 0.91 -6.36 -18.64
C SER A 56 0.31 -6.72 -17.27
N ASN A 57 0.88 -7.71 -16.60
CA ASN A 57 0.47 -8.08 -15.25
C ASN A 57 1.69 -8.33 -14.34
N GLY A 58 1.46 -8.37 -13.03
CA GLY A 58 2.52 -8.51 -12.04
C GLY A 58 3.59 -7.42 -12.20
N ASN A 59 4.84 -7.80 -12.00
CA ASN A 59 5.98 -6.87 -12.10
C ASN A 59 6.17 -6.26 -13.50
N ALA A 60 5.51 -6.71 -14.54
CA ALA A 60 5.55 -6.08 -15.86
C ALA A 60 4.59 -4.89 -16.00
N SER A 61 3.61 -4.80 -15.12
CA SER A 61 2.61 -3.73 -15.06
C SER A 61 2.99 -2.65 -14.07
N PHE A 62 3.37 -3.08 -12.88
CA PHE A 62 3.48 -2.27 -11.71
C PHE A 62 4.51 -2.89 -10.76
N PHE A 63 5.47 -2.11 -10.32
CA PHE A 63 6.42 -2.48 -9.29
C PHE A 63 6.74 -1.26 -8.43
N LEU A 64 6.09 -1.17 -7.29
CA LEU A 64 6.47 -0.28 -6.20
C LEU A 64 7.09 -1.10 -5.07
N GLU A 65 6.92 -0.70 -3.85
CA GLU A 65 7.41 -1.50 -2.73
C GLU A 65 6.49 -2.70 -2.46
N PRO A 66 7.04 -3.85 -2.05
CA PRO A 66 6.25 -5.05 -1.74
C PRO A 66 5.59 -4.98 -0.35
N LEU A 67 5.15 -3.80 0.04
CA LEU A 67 4.48 -3.57 1.31
C LEU A 67 3.03 -4.05 1.21
N GLU A 68 2.55 -4.74 2.25
CA GLU A 68 1.15 -5.17 2.39
C GLU A 68 0.59 -5.97 1.19
N ALA A 69 1.45 -6.70 0.49
CA ALA A 69 1.07 -7.49 -0.68
C ALA A 69 0.38 -6.70 -1.81
N MET A 70 0.63 -5.38 -1.91
CA MET A 70 -0.01 -4.50 -2.89
C MET A 70 0.18 -4.96 -4.33
N SER A 71 1.34 -5.55 -4.64
CA SER A 71 1.60 -6.12 -5.97
C SER A 71 0.64 -7.24 -6.33
N PHE A 72 0.20 -8.04 -5.35
CA PHE A 72 -0.78 -9.10 -5.57
C PHE A 72 -2.18 -8.53 -5.81
N GLY A 73 -2.60 -7.53 -5.02
CA GLY A 73 -3.87 -6.82 -5.23
C GLY A 73 -3.93 -6.17 -6.61
N MET A 74 -2.87 -5.49 -7.03
CA MET A 74 -2.76 -4.90 -8.36
C MET A 74 -2.82 -5.95 -9.47
N ALA A 75 -2.15 -7.10 -9.30
CA ALA A 75 -2.20 -8.18 -10.29
C ALA A 75 -3.63 -8.72 -10.45
N SER A 76 -4.38 -8.85 -9.36
CA SER A 76 -5.78 -9.25 -9.38
C SER A 76 -6.67 -8.21 -10.06
N SER A 77 -6.47 -6.92 -9.81
CA SER A 77 -7.21 -5.83 -10.47
C SER A 77 -6.96 -5.81 -11.97
N VAL A 78 -5.72 -6.02 -12.41
CA VAL A 78 -5.39 -6.14 -13.83
C VAL A 78 -6.11 -7.34 -14.47
N LEU A 79 -6.13 -8.48 -13.79
CA LEU A 79 -6.82 -9.67 -14.30
C LEU A 79 -8.33 -9.43 -14.44
N ASN A 80 -8.96 -8.83 -13.43
CA ASN A 80 -10.38 -8.50 -13.45
C ASN A 80 -10.69 -7.52 -14.60
N GLY A 81 -9.90 -6.46 -14.76
CA GLY A 81 -10.04 -5.52 -15.87
C GLY A 81 -9.93 -6.20 -17.24
N ALA A 82 -9.00 -7.14 -17.40
CA ALA A 82 -8.86 -7.91 -18.63
C ALA A 82 -10.09 -8.81 -18.90
N MET A 83 -10.63 -9.45 -17.86
CA MET A 83 -11.84 -10.28 -17.98
C MET A 83 -13.06 -9.44 -18.32
N ASP A 84 -13.23 -8.26 -17.71
CA ASP A 84 -14.31 -7.34 -18.02
C ASP A 84 -14.26 -6.86 -19.48
N TYR A 85 -13.07 -6.57 -19.98
CA TYR A 85 -12.88 -6.19 -21.38
C TYR A 85 -13.22 -7.32 -22.34
N ILE A 86 -12.71 -8.53 -22.10
CA ILE A 86 -12.98 -9.70 -22.93
C ILE A 86 -14.48 -10.03 -22.94
N SER A 87 -15.16 -9.87 -21.82
CA SER A 87 -16.61 -10.11 -21.69
C SER A 87 -17.48 -8.98 -22.25
N GLY A 88 -16.88 -7.88 -22.73
CA GLY A 88 -17.61 -6.74 -23.23
C GLY A 88 -18.30 -5.89 -22.16
N LEU A 89 -18.00 -6.12 -20.88
CA LEU A 89 -18.60 -5.38 -19.76
C LEU A 89 -18.05 -3.97 -19.64
N ARG A 90 -16.78 -3.78 -20.01
CA ARG A 90 -16.10 -2.49 -19.89
C ARG A 90 -15.24 -2.18 -21.11
N SER A 91 -15.15 -0.91 -21.45
CA SER A 91 -14.28 -0.44 -22.52
C SER A 91 -12.81 -0.40 -22.10
N LEU A 92 -11.92 -0.41 -23.09
CA LEU A 92 -10.49 -0.30 -22.90
C LEU A 92 -10.09 1.01 -22.17
N ASP A 93 -10.78 2.10 -22.49
CA ASP A 93 -10.52 3.39 -21.85
C ASP A 93 -10.95 3.37 -20.38
N ASN A 94 -12.08 2.74 -20.07
CA ASN A 94 -12.56 2.63 -18.69
C ASN A 94 -11.59 1.83 -17.82
N ILE A 95 -11.09 0.68 -18.30
CA ILE A 95 -10.16 -0.15 -17.51
C ILE A 95 -8.77 0.51 -17.35
N ASN A 96 -8.29 1.22 -18.38
CA ASN A 96 -7.05 2.00 -18.28
C ASN A 96 -7.20 3.19 -17.33
N SER A 97 -8.34 3.88 -17.36
CA SER A 97 -8.63 4.99 -16.45
C SER A 97 -8.68 4.52 -15.00
N GLU A 98 -9.31 3.39 -14.73
CA GLU A 98 -9.35 2.82 -13.40
C GLU A 98 -7.97 2.36 -12.91
N TYR A 99 -7.22 1.67 -13.76
CA TYR A 99 -5.84 1.30 -13.44
C TYR A 99 -5.00 2.54 -13.07
N GLY A 100 -5.07 3.60 -13.87
CA GLY A 100 -4.36 4.84 -13.60
C GLY A 100 -4.79 5.50 -12.28
N ARG A 101 -6.07 5.37 -11.88
CA ARG A 101 -6.60 5.87 -10.61
C ARG A 101 -6.14 5.05 -9.40
N LEU A 102 -5.91 3.75 -9.57
CA LEU A 102 -5.44 2.89 -8.50
C LEU A 102 -3.98 3.20 -8.07
N ILE A 103 -3.13 3.62 -8.99
CA ILE A 103 -1.71 3.87 -8.72
C ILE A 103 -1.49 4.90 -7.60
N PRO A 104 -2.06 6.12 -7.66
CA PRO A 104 -1.90 7.10 -6.58
C PRO A 104 -2.44 6.60 -5.23
N ASN A 105 -3.48 5.78 -5.23
CA ASN A 105 -4.03 5.21 -4.00
C ASN A 105 -3.04 4.23 -3.36
N VAL A 106 -2.46 3.34 -4.17
CA VAL A 106 -1.42 2.41 -3.72
C VAL A 106 -0.22 3.16 -3.17
N GLU A 107 0.24 4.18 -3.89
CA GLU A 107 1.34 5.03 -3.45
C GLU A 107 1.03 5.70 -2.12
N SER A 108 -0.17 6.26 -1.96
CA SER A 108 -0.60 6.90 -0.72
C SER A 108 -0.63 5.91 0.46
N ILE A 109 -1.09 4.68 0.24
CA ILE A 109 -1.11 3.64 1.26
C ILE A 109 0.31 3.22 1.66
N ILE A 110 1.21 3.03 0.71
CA ILE A 110 2.61 2.73 0.98
C ILE A 110 3.23 3.89 1.77
N MET A 111 3.07 5.11 1.29
CA MET A 111 3.72 6.29 1.85
C MET A 111 3.16 6.69 3.22
N MET A 112 1.94 6.28 3.57
CA MET A 112 1.42 6.51 4.92
C MET A 112 2.24 5.75 5.99
N HIS A 113 2.82 4.60 5.66
CA HIS A 113 3.73 3.87 6.56
C HIS A 113 5.03 4.67 6.80
N TYR A 114 5.57 5.26 5.76
CA TYR A 114 6.74 6.13 5.88
C TYR A 114 6.43 7.45 6.60
N PHE A 115 5.22 7.99 6.39
CA PHE A 115 4.72 9.15 7.12
C PHE A 115 4.59 8.88 8.63
N ALA A 116 4.26 7.66 9.02
CA ALA A 116 4.30 7.23 10.41
C ALA A 116 5.72 7.34 10.97
N GLY A 117 6.70 7.01 10.15
CA GLY A 117 8.10 7.03 10.50
C GLY A 117 8.51 5.82 11.35
N SER A 118 9.66 5.95 11.97
CA SER A 118 10.24 4.91 12.84
C SER A 118 10.71 5.54 14.14
N LYS A 119 10.87 4.73 15.18
CA LYS A 119 11.55 5.11 16.43
C LYS A 119 13.04 5.40 16.21
N TYR A 120 13.62 4.88 15.15
CA TYR A 120 15.01 5.08 14.81
C TYR A 120 15.21 6.44 14.13
N LYS A 121 16.30 7.11 14.51
CA LYS A 121 16.72 8.41 13.94
C LYS A 121 17.92 8.15 13.04
N THR A 122 17.66 7.99 11.77
CA THR A 122 18.69 7.80 10.73
C THR A 122 18.33 8.68 9.53
N ASP A 123 19.30 8.97 8.68
CA ASP A 123 19.13 9.77 7.47
C ASP A 123 18.07 9.13 6.55
N PHE A 124 18.02 7.79 6.50
CA PHE A 124 16.97 7.08 5.76
C PHE A 124 15.57 7.40 6.31
N TRP A 125 15.38 7.35 7.63
CA TRP A 125 14.04 7.60 8.20
C TRP A 125 13.63 9.07 8.17
N ASP A 126 14.58 9.98 8.18
CA ASP A 126 14.31 11.41 7.98
C ASP A 126 13.86 11.66 6.54
N PHE A 127 14.60 11.12 5.57
CA PHE A 127 14.21 11.16 4.15
C PHE A 127 12.85 10.48 3.91
N ALA A 128 12.63 9.29 4.45
CA ALA A 128 11.39 8.54 4.25
C ALA A 128 10.17 9.28 4.83
N ARG A 129 10.31 9.91 6.00
CA ARG A 129 9.26 10.75 6.60
C ARG A 129 8.94 11.96 5.74
N GLU A 130 9.95 12.67 5.26
CA GLU A 130 9.78 13.82 4.38
C GLU A 130 9.02 13.43 3.08
N ARG A 131 9.39 12.31 2.48
CA ARG A 131 8.68 11.77 1.31
C ARG A 131 7.24 11.37 1.65
N GLY A 132 7.03 10.71 2.79
CA GLY A 132 5.70 10.37 3.28
C GLY A 132 4.84 11.61 3.50
N GLU A 133 5.37 12.65 4.10
CA GLU A 133 4.68 13.92 4.31
C GLU A 133 4.31 14.61 2.99
N ALA A 134 5.23 14.66 2.05
CA ALA A 134 4.98 15.20 0.72
C ALA A 134 3.84 14.44 0.01
N CYS A 135 3.85 13.11 0.08
CA CYS A 135 2.80 12.28 -0.51
C CYS A 135 1.45 12.52 0.17
N MET A 136 1.39 12.57 1.51
CA MET A 136 0.14 12.83 2.24
C MET A 136 -0.41 14.23 1.94
N ASN A 137 0.44 15.24 1.80
CA ASN A 137 0.03 16.56 1.37
C ASN A 137 -0.56 16.57 -0.04
N TYR A 138 -0.10 15.69 -0.91
CA TYR A 138 -0.67 15.50 -2.24
C TYR A 138 -1.95 14.66 -2.22
N ALA A 139 -2.03 13.67 -1.35
CA ALA A 139 -3.17 12.76 -1.20
C ALA A 139 -4.49 13.49 -0.86
N LYS A 140 -4.43 14.69 -0.28
CA LYS A 140 -5.62 15.54 -0.06
C LYS A 140 -6.39 15.88 -1.34
N TYR A 141 -5.77 15.77 -2.50
CA TYR A 141 -6.41 15.97 -3.79
C TYR A 141 -6.98 14.68 -4.38
N SER A 142 -6.73 13.54 -3.74
CA SER A 142 -7.37 12.26 -4.09
C SER A 142 -8.71 12.15 -3.37
N GLU A 143 -9.79 12.37 -4.09
CA GLU A 143 -11.16 12.20 -3.56
C GLU A 143 -11.31 10.81 -2.92
N HIS A 144 -10.82 9.80 -3.60
CA HIS A 144 -10.89 8.43 -3.15
C HIS A 144 -10.14 8.18 -1.83
N PHE A 145 -8.89 8.65 -1.70
CA PHE A 145 -8.15 8.50 -0.44
C PHE A 145 -8.82 9.27 0.71
N CYS A 146 -9.33 10.46 0.43
CA CYS A 146 -10.10 11.24 1.40
C CYS A 146 -11.39 10.50 1.85
N ASP A 147 -12.08 9.85 0.93
CA ASP A 147 -13.28 9.10 1.25
C ASP A 147 -12.97 7.83 2.05
N MET A 148 -11.89 7.14 1.72
CA MET A 148 -11.38 6.05 2.56
C MET A 148 -11.12 6.51 3.99
N MET A 149 -10.46 7.67 4.16
CA MET A 149 -10.18 8.23 5.48
C MET A 149 -11.45 8.62 6.25
N LYS A 150 -12.43 9.24 5.59
CA LYS A 150 -13.73 9.64 6.21
C LYS A 150 -14.55 8.42 6.66
N THR A 151 -14.48 7.34 5.90
CA THR A 151 -15.26 6.11 6.16
C THR A 151 -14.53 5.10 7.02
N ALA A 152 -13.23 5.31 7.29
CA ALA A 152 -12.40 4.42 8.08
C ALA A 152 -12.85 4.39 9.56
N LYS A 153 -13.59 3.36 9.93
CA LYS A 153 -13.98 3.11 11.32
C LYS A 153 -12.75 2.82 12.20
N PRO A 154 -12.84 2.94 13.54
CA PRO A 154 -11.80 2.45 14.44
C PRO A 154 -11.50 0.98 14.20
N ALA A 155 -10.22 0.59 14.36
CA ALA A 155 -9.81 -0.81 14.18
C ALA A 155 -10.56 -1.78 15.11
N SER A 156 -10.98 -1.30 16.29
CA SER A 156 -11.79 -2.06 17.26
C SER A 156 -13.14 -2.48 16.73
N ASP A 157 -13.67 -1.77 15.74
CA ASP A 157 -15.01 -2.03 15.17
C ASP A 157 -14.98 -3.16 14.13
N PHE A 158 -13.79 -3.50 13.67
CA PHE A 158 -13.55 -4.66 12.83
C PHE A 158 -13.09 -5.81 13.74
N GLY A 159 -13.92 -6.81 13.95
CA GLY A 159 -13.52 -8.03 14.63
C GLY A 159 -12.24 -8.66 14.01
N THR A 160 -11.76 -9.75 14.59
CA THR A 160 -10.77 -10.60 13.93
C THR A 160 -11.31 -11.00 12.57
N PHE A 161 -10.43 -10.95 11.55
CA PHE A 161 -10.78 -11.32 10.17
C PHE A 161 -11.56 -12.64 10.19
N PRO A 162 -12.85 -12.66 9.84
CA PRO A 162 -13.63 -13.87 9.95
C PRO A 162 -13.11 -14.89 8.96
N GLU A 163 -12.70 -16.05 9.42
CA GLU A 163 -12.29 -17.17 8.54
C GLU A 163 -13.38 -17.50 7.51
N ASP A 164 -14.64 -17.27 7.89
CA ASP A 164 -15.81 -17.44 7.02
C ASP A 164 -15.83 -16.55 5.78
N ILE A 165 -15.16 -15.41 5.81
CA ILE A 165 -15.10 -14.49 4.67
C ILE A 165 -14.22 -15.07 3.56
N LEU A 166 -13.13 -15.74 3.89
CA LEU A 166 -12.23 -16.37 2.91
C LEU A 166 -12.92 -17.49 2.10
N PHE A 167 -13.90 -18.16 2.68
CA PHE A 167 -14.53 -19.37 2.09
C PHE A 167 -15.96 -19.15 1.60
N SER A 168 -16.62 -18.05 1.97
CA SER A 168 -18.06 -17.85 1.68
C SER A 168 -18.37 -17.13 0.36
N GLY A 169 -17.36 -16.64 -0.35
CA GLY A 169 -17.55 -15.82 -1.56
C GLY A 169 -18.17 -14.43 -1.28
N LYS A 170 -18.58 -14.13 -0.05
CA LYS A 170 -19.14 -12.83 0.35
C LYS A 170 -18.08 -11.73 0.48
N ALA A 171 -16.81 -12.12 0.69
CA ALA A 171 -15.70 -11.18 0.73
C ALA A 171 -15.52 -10.37 -0.56
N SER A 172 -16.07 -10.87 -1.67
CA SER A 172 -15.89 -10.23 -2.95
C SER A 172 -16.60 -8.87 -3.08
N ILE A 173 -17.73 -8.67 -2.41
CA ILE A 173 -18.55 -7.46 -2.61
C ILE A 173 -18.02 -6.32 -1.76
N ASP A 174 -17.78 -6.52 -0.47
CA ASP A 174 -17.22 -5.47 0.41
C ASP A 174 -15.76 -5.15 0.07
N PHE A 175 -15.03 -6.11 -0.48
CA PHE A 175 -13.67 -5.95 -0.98
C PHE A 175 -13.63 -5.14 -2.28
N ILE A 176 -14.66 -5.26 -3.10
CA ILE A 176 -14.83 -4.53 -4.37
C ILE A 176 -15.28 -3.08 -4.11
N GLU A 177 -16.14 -2.82 -3.15
CA GLU A 177 -16.68 -1.47 -2.87
C GLU A 177 -15.63 -0.49 -2.32
N LEU A 178 -14.58 -0.97 -1.67
CA LEU A 178 -13.49 -0.14 -1.13
C LEU A 178 -12.33 0.12 -2.09
N ASN A 179 -12.53 -0.05 -3.40
CA ASN A 179 -11.50 0.06 -4.41
C ASN A 179 -10.31 -0.89 -4.25
N ASN A 180 -10.59 -2.09 -3.82
CA ASN A 180 -10.05 -3.26 -4.47
C ASN A 180 -8.66 -3.71 -4.09
N LEU A 181 -7.92 -3.00 -3.24
CA LEU A 181 -6.57 -3.41 -2.90
C LEU A 181 -6.39 -3.71 -1.42
N TRP A 182 -7.21 -3.07 -0.57
CA TRP A 182 -7.17 -3.27 0.85
C TRP A 182 -8.57 -3.39 1.45
N TRP A 183 -8.72 -4.36 2.33
CA TRP A 183 -9.89 -4.47 3.18
C TRP A 183 -9.93 -3.28 4.17
N ALA A 184 -11.12 -2.71 4.39
CA ALA A 184 -11.31 -1.54 5.27
C ALA A 184 -10.76 -1.76 6.68
N GLY A 185 -10.89 -2.99 7.20
CA GLY A 185 -10.31 -3.36 8.48
C GLY A 185 -8.79 -3.31 8.51
N SER A 186 -8.11 -3.80 7.46
CA SER A 186 -6.65 -3.70 7.36
C SER A 186 -6.20 -2.25 7.30
N PHE A 187 -6.88 -1.41 6.53
CA PHE A 187 -6.57 0.01 6.46
C PHE A 187 -6.71 0.69 7.84
N SER A 188 -7.82 0.44 8.55
CA SER A 188 -8.05 0.97 9.88
C SER A 188 -7.05 0.44 10.90
N GLN A 189 -6.71 -0.85 10.86
CA GLN A 189 -5.71 -1.46 11.73
C GLN A 189 -4.33 -0.83 11.54
N ASN A 190 -3.95 -0.53 10.28
CA ASN A 190 -2.70 0.16 10.01
C ASN A 190 -2.72 1.61 10.49
N LEU A 191 -3.80 2.36 10.24
CA LEU A 191 -3.95 3.74 10.73
C LEU A 191 -3.81 3.83 12.26
N ASP A 192 -4.50 2.94 12.98
CA ASP A 192 -4.53 2.96 14.43
C ASP A 192 -3.27 2.32 15.02
N GLY A 193 -2.79 1.22 14.44
CA GLY A 193 -1.57 0.53 14.86
C GLY A 193 -0.30 1.38 14.68
N LEU A 194 -0.25 2.19 13.64
CA LEU A 194 0.82 3.16 13.42
C LEU A 194 0.60 4.47 14.20
N GLY A 195 -0.58 4.67 14.79
CA GLY A 195 -0.92 5.87 15.55
C GLY A 195 -1.01 7.15 14.70
N ILE A 196 -1.29 7.02 13.41
CA ILE A 196 -1.20 8.14 12.44
C ILE A 196 -2.55 8.70 12.00
N ARG A 197 -3.66 8.08 12.39
CA ARG A 197 -5.00 8.50 11.97
C ARG A 197 -5.22 10.00 12.11
N LYS A 198 -5.08 10.53 13.32
CA LYS A 198 -5.28 11.97 13.58
C LYS A 198 -4.32 12.87 12.81
N LYS A 199 -3.08 12.40 12.59
CA LYS A 199 -2.08 13.14 11.84
C LYS A 199 -2.48 13.25 10.36
N ILE A 200 -2.96 12.16 9.76
CA ILE A 200 -3.45 12.16 8.37
C ILE A 200 -4.74 12.98 8.25
N GLU A 201 -5.70 12.80 9.15
CA GLU A 201 -6.93 13.60 9.18
C GLU A 201 -6.62 15.11 9.20
N SER A 202 -5.64 15.52 10.00
CA SER A 202 -5.18 16.90 10.06
C SER A 202 -4.60 17.38 8.72
N VAL A 203 -3.76 16.58 8.09
CA VAL A 203 -3.15 16.92 6.78
C VAL A 203 -4.22 17.02 5.68
N LEU A 204 -5.21 16.14 5.72
CA LEU A 204 -6.30 16.11 4.73
C LEU A 204 -7.38 17.17 5.00
N GLY A 205 -7.35 17.84 6.16
CA GLY A 205 -8.39 18.78 6.56
C GLY A 205 -9.72 18.11 6.90
N ILE A 206 -9.70 16.84 7.29
CA ILE A 206 -10.88 16.08 7.70
C ILE A 206 -11.12 16.37 9.17
N ASN A 207 -12.10 17.24 9.45
CA ASN A 207 -12.51 17.56 10.82
C ASN A 207 -13.46 16.47 11.34
N GLN A 208 -13.18 15.92 12.51
CA GLN A 208 -14.07 14.99 13.26
C GLN A 208 -15.31 15.67 13.86
N THR A 209 -15.82 16.75 13.27
CA THR A 209 -16.96 17.50 13.79
C THR A 209 -18.29 17.02 13.21
N GLN A 210 -18.58 15.72 13.23
CA GLN A 210 -19.93 15.23 12.88
C GLN A 210 -20.50 14.13 13.80
N ASP A 211 -19.96 13.89 14.98
CA ASP A 211 -20.52 12.92 15.92
C ASP A 211 -21.22 13.55 17.14
N ILE A 212 -21.71 14.80 17.05
CA ILE A 212 -22.56 15.39 18.09
C ILE A 212 -23.80 15.98 17.43
N ALA A 213 -24.62 15.16 16.81
CA ALA A 213 -26.02 15.51 16.51
C ALA A 213 -26.80 14.25 16.10
N ALA A 214 -26.97 13.32 17.02
CA ALA A 214 -28.03 12.31 16.98
C ALA A 214 -28.28 11.81 18.41
N GLU A 215 -28.86 12.67 19.27
CA GLU A 215 -29.70 12.29 20.38
C GLU A 215 -31.13 12.77 20.10
#